data_e3a74395b230ba5add185f351191aa0c
#
_entry.id   e3a74395b230ba5add185f351191aa0c
#
_cell.length_a   1.000
_cell.length_b   1.000
_cell.length_c   1.000
_cell.angle_alpha   90.00
_cell.angle_beta   90.00
_cell.angle_gamma   90.00
#
_symmetry.space_group_name_H-M   'P 1'
#
loop_
_entity.id
_entity.type
_entity.pdbx_description
1 polymer ?
#
loop_
_entity_poly.entity_id
_entity_poly.type
_entity_poly.pdbx_seq_one_letter_code
_entity_poly.pdbx_strand_id
1 'polypeptide(L)'
;MLRAAGRGGSLIEKEISMKKNSASKTESLKARQKAPLATPSDLRAAATRDITGAMNAILADVYAIYLKTKNFHWHMSGPHFRDYHLLLDEQGDQLFAMADPIAERVRK
;
A
#
# COMPACT_ATOMS: atom_id res chain seq x y z
N MET A 1 -46.34 25.57 40.59
CA MET A 1 -45.00 24.94 40.38
C MET A 1 -45.18 23.59 39.72
N LEU A 2 -45.07 23.53 38.40
CA LEU A 2 -45.13 22.26 37.65
C LEU A 2 -43.69 21.84 37.34
N ARG A 3 -43.28 20.71 37.89
CA ARG A 3 -42.02 20.04 37.51
C ARG A 3 -42.21 19.34 36.19
N ALA A 4 -41.43 19.68 35.18
CA ALA A 4 -41.35 18.95 33.96
C ALA A 4 -40.71 17.57 34.20
N ALA A 5 -41.49 16.51 33.97
CA ALA A 5 -40.99 15.13 33.99
C ALA A 5 -40.00 14.94 32.88
N GLY A 6 -38.77 14.54 33.22
CA GLY A 6 -37.71 14.19 32.27
C GLY A 6 -38.15 13.05 31.37
N ARG A 7 -38.11 13.26 30.04
CA ARG A 7 -38.35 12.24 29.04
C ARG A 7 -37.17 11.28 29.00
N GLY A 8 -37.23 10.26 29.81
CA GLY A 8 -36.42 9.07 29.59
C GLY A 8 -37.05 8.32 28.40
N GLY A 9 -36.34 8.27 27.27
CA GLY A 9 -36.82 7.48 26.14
C GLY A 9 -37.06 6.03 26.55
N SER A 10 -38.09 5.37 25.95
CA SER A 10 -38.42 3.98 26.22
C SER A 10 -37.27 3.06 25.89
N LEU A 11 -37.19 1.86 26.49
CA LEU A 11 -36.15 0.84 26.17
C LEU A 11 -36.13 0.53 24.69
N ILE A 12 -37.27 0.50 24.02
CA ILE A 12 -37.41 0.28 22.58
C ILE A 12 -36.75 1.41 21.78
N GLU A 13 -36.95 2.67 22.16
CA GLU A 13 -36.31 3.80 21.49
C GLU A 13 -34.78 3.77 21.64
N LYS A 14 -34.28 3.38 22.81
CA LYS A 14 -32.86 3.17 23.03
C LYS A 14 -32.28 2.05 22.20
N GLU A 15 -32.97 0.92 22.09
CA GLU A 15 -32.56 -0.21 21.24
C GLU A 15 -32.52 0.16 19.75
N ILE A 16 -33.53 0.88 19.27
CA ILE A 16 -33.58 1.36 17.88
C ILE A 16 -32.44 2.34 17.61
N SER A 17 -32.18 3.23 18.54
CA SER A 17 -31.05 4.19 18.43
C SER A 17 -29.72 3.47 18.39
N MET A 18 -29.51 2.47 19.24
CA MET A 18 -28.27 1.67 19.26
C MET A 18 -28.08 0.87 17.97
N LYS A 19 -29.16 0.26 17.43
CA LYS A 19 -29.12 -0.47 16.15
C LYS A 19 -28.80 0.46 14.98
N LYS A 20 -29.42 1.65 14.93
CA LYS A 20 -29.14 2.68 13.91
C LYS A 20 -27.68 3.15 13.98
N ASN A 21 -27.15 3.39 15.17
CA ASN A 21 -25.78 3.83 15.37
C ASN A 21 -24.77 2.74 14.98
N SER A 22 -25.05 1.48 15.31
CA SER A 22 -24.24 0.33 14.90
C SER A 22 -24.23 0.15 13.37
N ALA A 23 -25.39 0.22 12.71
CA ALA A 23 -25.52 0.13 11.26
C ALA A 23 -24.75 1.28 10.55
N SER A 24 -24.88 2.51 11.04
CA SER A 24 -24.17 3.68 10.52
C SER A 24 -22.64 3.52 10.67
N LYS A 25 -22.17 3.02 11.81
CA LYS A 25 -20.76 2.76 12.04
C LYS A 25 -20.21 1.69 11.10
N THR A 26 -20.97 0.61 10.88
CA THR A 26 -20.58 -0.46 9.96
C THR A 26 -20.49 0.04 8.51
N GLU A 27 -21.45 0.86 8.08
CA GLU A 27 -21.44 1.45 6.74
C GLU A 27 -20.28 2.41 6.54
N SER A 28 -19.97 3.24 7.55
CA SER A 28 -18.81 4.12 7.55
C SER A 28 -17.50 3.33 7.45
N LEU A 29 -17.36 2.21 8.15
CA LEU A 29 -16.19 1.35 8.06
C LEU A 29 -16.03 0.72 6.67
N LYS A 30 -17.12 0.22 6.09
CA LYS A 30 -17.10 -0.31 4.72
C LYS A 30 -16.74 0.74 3.68
N ALA A 31 -17.25 1.97 3.82
CA ALA A 31 -16.91 3.08 2.96
C ALA A 31 -15.41 3.43 3.06
N ARG A 32 -14.84 3.43 4.26
CA ARG A 32 -13.40 3.66 4.49
C ARG A 32 -12.53 2.55 3.91
N GLN A 33 -12.96 1.29 3.97
CA GLN A 33 -12.24 0.16 3.37
C GLN A 33 -12.20 0.24 1.84
N LYS A 34 -13.24 0.78 1.22
CA LYS A 34 -13.34 0.95 -0.25
C LYS A 34 -12.75 2.27 -0.74
N ALA A 35 -12.49 3.22 0.14
CA ALA A 35 -11.91 4.50 -0.24
C ALA A 35 -10.49 4.31 -0.78
N PRO A 36 -10.12 5.01 -1.86
CA PRO A 36 -8.73 5.01 -2.33
C PRO A 36 -7.82 5.51 -1.21
N LEU A 37 -6.62 4.91 -1.12
CA LEU A 37 -5.60 5.37 -0.20
C LEU A 37 -5.10 6.74 -0.68
N ALA A 38 -5.50 7.78 0.02
CA ALA A 38 -5.08 9.15 -0.28
C ALA A 38 -3.99 9.57 0.70
N THR A 39 -2.84 9.93 0.16
CA THR A 39 -1.75 10.57 0.93
C THR A 39 -1.77 12.06 0.61
N PRO A 40 -1.71 12.96 1.61
CA PRO A 40 -1.64 14.38 1.36
C PRO A 40 -0.42 14.73 0.50
N SER A 41 -0.62 15.50 -0.55
CA SER A 41 0.41 15.92 -1.50
C SER A 41 0.08 17.33 -2.03
N ASP A 42 1.11 18.11 -2.29
CA ASP A 42 1.03 19.41 -2.97
C ASP A 42 0.97 19.28 -4.50
N LEU A 43 1.13 18.05 -5.02
CA LEU A 43 1.06 17.76 -6.44
C LEU A 43 -0.39 17.68 -6.92
N ARG A 44 -0.63 18.13 -8.14
CA ARG A 44 -1.93 17.96 -8.81
C ARG A 44 -2.17 16.46 -9.10
N ALA A 45 -3.42 16.04 -9.03
CA ALA A 45 -3.81 14.64 -9.25
C ALA A 45 -3.32 14.04 -10.59
N ALA A 46 -3.24 14.84 -11.64
CA ALA A 46 -2.69 14.40 -12.93
C ALA A 46 -1.18 14.11 -12.81
N ALA A 47 -0.42 15.01 -12.20
CA ALA A 47 1.02 14.83 -11.98
C ALA A 47 1.29 13.61 -11.09
N THR A 48 0.52 13.43 -10.03
CA THR A 48 0.63 12.26 -9.15
C THR A 48 0.43 10.96 -9.94
N ARG A 49 -0.59 10.87 -10.79
CA ARG A 49 -0.83 9.68 -11.63
C ARG A 49 0.32 9.40 -12.60
N ASP A 50 0.82 10.43 -13.27
CA ASP A 50 1.89 10.29 -14.25
C ASP A 50 3.20 9.85 -13.59
N ILE A 51 3.56 10.46 -12.47
CA ILE A 51 4.74 10.10 -11.67
C ILE A 51 4.62 8.67 -11.13
N THR A 52 3.47 8.33 -10.55
CA THR A 52 3.21 6.99 -10.02
C THR A 52 3.28 5.93 -11.11
N GLY A 53 2.72 6.21 -12.30
CA GLY A 53 2.80 5.33 -13.45
C GLY A 53 4.24 5.09 -13.90
N ALA A 54 5.04 6.14 -14.02
CA ALA A 54 6.46 6.03 -14.38
C ALA A 54 7.26 5.27 -13.33
N MET A 55 7.05 5.55 -12.06
CA MET A 55 7.75 4.85 -10.96
C MET A 55 7.37 3.37 -10.87
N ASN A 56 6.10 3.02 -11.11
CA ASN A 56 5.68 1.62 -11.17
C ASN A 56 6.34 0.87 -12.34
N ALA A 57 6.52 1.52 -13.48
CA ALA A 57 7.27 0.93 -14.60
C ALA A 57 8.73 0.67 -14.22
N ILE A 58 9.41 1.63 -13.59
CA ILE A 58 10.77 1.47 -13.08
C ILE A 58 10.84 0.34 -12.05
N LEU A 59 9.89 0.24 -11.14
CA LEU A 59 9.83 -0.83 -10.15
C LEU A 59 9.70 -2.21 -10.81
N ALA A 60 8.88 -2.32 -11.84
CA ALA A 60 8.74 -3.56 -12.62
C ALA A 60 10.05 -3.93 -13.31
N ASP A 61 10.75 -2.95 -13.90
CA ASP A 61 12.05 -3.17 -14.54
C ASP A 61 13.12 -3.60 -13.52
N VAL A 62 13.15 -3.02 -12.33
CA VAL A 62 14.05 -3.43 -11.24
C VAL A 62 13.86 -4.90 -10.89
N TYR A 63 12.61 -5.35 -10.72
CA TYR A 63 12.33 -6.76 -10.46
C TYR A 63 12.69 -7.67 -11.64
N ALA A 64 12.43 -7.25 -12.87
CA ALA A 64 12.79 -8.00 -14.05
C ALA A 64 14.31 -8.18 -14.19
N ILE A 65 15.08 -7.12 -13.98
CA ILE A 65 16.55 -7.15 -14.01
C ILE A 65 17.09 -7.98 -12.84
N TYR A 66 16.54 -7.83 -11.64
CA TYR A 66 16.90 -8.65 -10.48
C TYR A 66 16.75 -10.15 -10.79
N LEU A 67 15.58 -10.57 -11.25
CA LEU A 67 15.33 -11.97 -11.60
C LEU A 67 16.27 -12.47 -12.69
N LYS A 68 16.53 -11.64 -13.70
CA LYS A 68 17.47 -11.98 -14.77
C LYS A 68 18.90 -12.13 -14.26
N THR A 69 19.36 -11.23 -13.41
CA THR A 69 20.68 -11.29 -12.76
C THR A 69 20.81 -12.54 -11.91
N LYS A 70 19.81 -12.86 -11.08
CA LYS A 70 19.80 -14.10 -10.27
C LYS A 70 19.73 -15.33 -11.14
N ASN A 71 19.04 -15.31 -12.26
CA ASN A 71 19.01 -16.42 -13.20
C ASN A 71 20.39 -16.70 -13.80
N PHE A 72 21.13 -15.68 -14.20
CA PHE A 72 22.51 -15.84 -14.63
C PHE A 72 23.42 -16.32 -13.50
N HIS A 73 23.27 -15.78 -12.31
CA HIS A 73 24.00 -16.20 -11.11
C HIS A 73 23.82 -17.70 -10.83
N TRP A 74 22.61 -18.23 -10.98
CA TRP A 74 22.32 -19.64 -10.71
C TRP A 74 22.83 -20.59 -11.80
N HIS A 75 22.90 -20.14 -13.04
CA HIS A 75 23.16 -21.01 -14.21
C HIS A 75 24.55 -20.83 -14.82
N MET A 76 25.39 -19.98 -14.25
CA MET A 76 26.71 -19.76 -14.81
C MET A 76 27.66 -20.92 -14.50
N SER A 77 28.64 -21.09 -15.39
CA SER A 77 29.75 -22.05 -15.26
C SER A 77 30.98 -21.52 -15.99
N GLY A 78 32.10 -22.18 -15.82
CA GLY A 78 33.32 -21.85 -16.56
C GLY A 78 34.48 -21.45 -15.68
N PRO A 79 35.65 -21.08 -16.30
CA PRO A 79 36.91 -20.86 -15.57
C PRO A 79 36.91 -19.66 -14.62
N HIS A 80 36.03 -18.67 -14.87
CA HIS A 80 35.86 -17.48 -14.02
C HIS A 80 34.56 -17.55 -13.20
N PHE A 81 34.07 -18.76 -12.95
CA PHE A 81 32.79 -18.97 -12.23
C PHE A 81 32.69 -18.17 -10.95
N ARG A 82 33.69 -18.25 -10.08
CA ARG A 82 33.63 -17.62 -8.76
C ARG A 82 33.48 -16.10 -8.86
N ASP A 83 34.28 -15.46 -9.71
CA ASP A 83 34.30 -14.00 -9.81
C ASP A 83 32.98 -13.46 -10.38
N TYR A 84 32.47 -14.08 -11.41
CA TYR A 84 31.18 -13.69 -12.01
C TYR A 84 30.01 -14.06 -11.12
N HIS A 85 30.07 -15.18 -10.41
CA HIS A 85 29.04 -15.61 -9.47
C HIS A 85 28.89 -14.60 -8.32
N LEU A 86 30.00 -14.16 -7.72
CA LEU A 86 30.00 -13.14 -6.68
C LEU A 86 29.55 -11.77 -7.22
N LEU A 87 30.02 -11.36 -8.40
CA LEU A 87 29.59 -10.11 -9.02
C LEU A 87 28.08 -10.07 -9.26
N LEU A 88 27.51 -11.14 -9.78
CA LEU A 88 26.07 -11.23 -10.05
C LEU A 88 25.25 -11.29 -8.75
N ASP A 89 25.79 -11.86 -7.70
CA ASP A 89 25.17 -11.86 -6.36
C ASP A 89 25.11 -10.45 -5.79
N GLU A 90 26.23 -9.73 -5.80
CA GLU A 90 26.30 -8.33 -5.36
C GLU A 90 25.37 -7.42 -6.18
N GLN A 91 25.32 -7.60 -7.50
CA GLN A 91 24.39 -6.86 -8.36
C GLN A 91 22.93 -7.19 -8.06
N GLY A 92 22.63 -8.45 -7.79
CA GLY A 92 21.30 -8.89 -7.36
C GLY A 92 20.86 -8.21 -6.07
N ASP A 93 21.74 -8.16 -5.08
CA ASP A 93 21.46 -7.50 -3.79
C ASP A 93 21.23 -6.00 -3.97
N GLN A 94 22.03 -5.33 -4.79
CA GLN A 94 21.88 -3.90 -5.10
C GLN A 94 20.53 -3.62 -5.78
N LEU A 95 20.16 -4.44 -6.76
CA LEU A 95 18.88 -4.32 -7.47
C LEU A 95 17.69 -4.55 -6.52
N PHE A 96 17.77 -5.57 -5.69
CA PHE A 96 16.70 -5.85 -4.72
C PHE A 96 16.54 -4.71 -3.70
N ALA A 97 17.66 -4.12 -3.24
CA ALA A 97 17.63 -2.98 -2.33
C ALA A 97 17.00 -1.72 -2.93
N MET A 98 16.92 -1.60 -4.25
CA MET A 98 16.25 -0.47 -4.92
C MET A 98 14.73 -0.58 -4.89
N ALA A 99 14.17 -1.79 -4.76
CA ALA A 99 12.73 -2.02 -4.88
C ALA A 99 11.93 -1.32 -3.78
N ASP A 100 12.36 -1.42 -2.54
CA ASP A 100 11.66 -0.90 -1.37
C ASP A 100 11.52 0.64 -1.39
N PRO A 101 12.59 1.43 -1.57
CA PRO A 101 12.50 2.89 -1.67
C PRO A 101 11.61 3.36 -2.82
N ILE A 102 11.62 2.67 -3.97
CA ILE A 102 10.78 3.01 -5.11
C ILE A 102 9.31 2.72 -4.79
N ALA A 103 9.01 1.54 -4.24
CA ALA A 103 7.66 1.14 -3.86
C ALA A 103 7.07 2.07 -2.79
N GLU A 104 7.84 2.43 -1.78
CA GLU A 104 7.43 3.40 -0.76
C GLU A 104 7.17 4.79 -1.34
N ARG A 105 7.97 5.22 -2.32
CA ARG A 105 7.78 6.51 -2.98
C ARG A 105 6.50 6.54 -3.82
N VAL A 106 6.13 5.44 -4.45
CA VAL A 106 4.86 5.32 -5.17
C VAL A 106 3.65 5.52 -4.24
N ARG A 107 3.80 5.16 -2.97
CA ARG A 107 2.77 5.28 -1.93
C ARG A 107 2.61 6.70 -1.38
N LYS A 108 3.61 7.55 -1.49
CA LYS A 108 3.62 8.93 -0.97
C LYS A 108 3.20 9.94 -2.02
#